data_701deed5f687697afaf4741edac7ee0a
#
_entry.id   701deed5f687697afaf4741edac7ee0a
#
_cell.length_a   1.000
_cell.length_b   1.000
_cell.length_c   1.000
_cell.angle_alpha   90.00
_cell.angle_beta   90.00
_cell.angle_gamma   90.00
#
_symmetry.space_group_name_H-M   'P 1'
#
loop_
_entity.id
_entity.type
_entity.pdbx_description
1 polymer ?
#
loop_
_entity_poly.entity_id
_entity_poly.type
_entity_poly.pdbx_seq_one_letter_code
_entity_poly.pdbx_strand_id
1 'polypeptide(L)'
;MKLYYIDQRKLFSFMQPVEVWDEQGNVRYRLKSECTVGYHLHLLTPYDEEVASIRQNLLTMVPKFIVKVNGKELAVSLKHPLNDSEYCTVTDLNWKTEGFLKYRTYQITAEDQQIAKVQMVEFSKGEKDALYEALKKIAHVPESALSQGNCCEIDFSDDLNEAEILAVVMAIEAVLCIDSSSSSA
;
A
#
# COMPACT_ATOMS: atom_id res chain seq x y z
N MET A 1 5.68 -11.64 9.15
CA MET A 1 6.44 -10.36 9.01
C MET A 1 5.48 -9.19 8.93
N LYS A 2 5.86 -8.07 9.53
CA LYS A 2 5.04 -6.86 9.50
C LYS A 2 5.79 -5.69 8.91
N LEU A 3 5.10 -4.94 8.05
CA LEU A 3 5.56 -3.67 7.50
C LEU A 3 4.56 -2.57 7.85
N TYR A 4 5.06 -1.35 7.96
CA TYR A 4 4.27 -0.19 8.35
C TYR A 4 4.49 0.97 7.40
N TYR A 5 3.44 1.71 7.07
CA TYR A 5 3.53 2.95 6.32
C TYR A 5 2.51 3.97 6.83
N ILE A 6 2.78 5.24 6.62
CA ILE A 6 1.82 6.29 6.96
C ILE A 6 0.91 6.53 5.76
N ASP A 7 -0.40 6.37 5.97
CA ASP A 7 -1.41 6.81 5.00
C ASP A 7 -1.39 8.34 4.94
N GLN A 8 -0.60 8.85 4.05
CA GLN A 8 -0.75 10.23 3.64
C GLN A 8 -1.80 10.23 2.53
N ARG A 9 -2.99 10.79 2.74
CA ARG A 9 -4.02 10.97 1.70
C ARG A 9 -3.51 11.73 0.47
N LYS A 10 -2.25 12.14 0.49
CA LYS A 10 -1.41 12.68 -0.59
C LYS A 10 -0.25 11.73 -0.91
N LEU A 11 -0.44 10.42 -0.73
CA LEU A 11 0.56 9.36 -1.00
C LEU A 11 1.25 9.51 -2.36
N PHE A 12 0.59 10.14 -3.29
CA PHE A 12 1.07 10.36 -4.66
C PHE A 12 1.43 11.82 -4.94
N SER A 13 1.68 12.61 -3.89
CA SER A 13 2.33 13.91 -4.04
C SER A 13 3.75 13.67 -4.56
N PHE A 14 4.06 14.24 -5.73
CA PHE A 14 5.38 14.16 -6.38
C PHE A 14 6.53 14.73 -5.54
N MET A 15 6.26 15.22 -4.35
CA MET A 15 7.22 16.00 -3.57
C MET A 15 7.94 15.22 -2.48
N GLN A 16 7.37 14.11 -1.97
CA GLN A 16 8.03 13.34 -0.90
C GLN A 16 7.80 11.84 -1.09
N PRO A 17 8.85 11.01 -0.96
CA PRO A 17 8.70 9.57 -0.99
C PRO A 17 7.93 9.09 0.26
N VAL A 18 7.12 8.04 0.09
CA VAL A 18 6.53 7.32 1.20
C VAL A 18 7.53 6.27 1.66
N GLU A 19 7.87 6.30 2.94
CA GLU A 19 8.72 5.31 3.54
C GLU A 19 7.89 4.16 4.13
N VAL A 20 8.44 2.95 4.04
CA VAL A 20 7.89 1.73 4.62
C VAL A 20 8.91 1.17 5.60
N TRP A 21 8.47 0.88 6.82
CA TRP A 21 9.32 0.46 7.94
C TRP A 21 9.00 -0.97 8.39
N ASP A 22 9.98 -1.62 9.00
CA ASP A 22 9.78 -2.86 9.74
C ASP A 22 9.34 -2.60 11.20
N GLU A 23 9.14 -3.66 11.98
CA GLU A 23 8.75 -3.62 13.40
C GLU A 23 9.79 -2.94 14.29
N GLN A 24 11.04 -2.85 13.84
CA GLN A 24 12.14 -2.18 14.54
C GLN A 24 12.25 -0.70 14.16
N GLY A 25 11.44 -0.23 13.20
CA GLY A 25 11.48 1.12 12.68
C GLY A 25 12.58 1.37 11.67
N ASN A 26 13.20 0.33 11.09
CA ASN A 26 14.14 0.51 10.00
C ASN A 26 13.40 0.72 8.69
N VAL A 27 13.84 1.67 7.87
CA VAL A 27 13.32 1.85 6.52
C VAL A 27 13.66 0.62 5.68
N ARG A 28 12.63 -0.07 5.20
CA ARG A 28 12.78 -1.24 4.33
C ARG A 28 12.65 -0.86 2.86
N TYR A 29 11.73 0.09 2.57
CA TYR A 29 11.47 0.55 1.21
C TYR A 29 11.10 2.02 1.19
N ARG A 30 11.22 2.61 0.00
CA ARG A 30 10.73 3.94 -0.34
C ARG A 30 9.89 3.86 -1.60
N LEU A 31 8.70 4.45 -1.56
CA LEU A 31 7.84 4.60 -2.73
C LEU A 31 8.02 6.01 -3.28
N LYS A 32 8.56 6.14 -4.48
CA LYS A 32 8.71 7.42 -5.19
C LYS A 32 7.73 7.48 -6.36
N SER A 33 7.13 8.63 -6.58
CA SER A 33 6.31 8.88 -7.76
C SER A 33 7.11 9.63 -8.83
N GLU A 34 6.88 9.27 -10.08
CA GLU A 34 7.43 9.94 -11.24
C GLU A 34 6.39 10.87 -11.87
N CYS A 35 6.82 12.07 -12.30
CA CYS A 35 5.97 13.03 -12.96
C CYS A 35 5.73 12.61 -14.42
N THR A 36 4.70 11.79 -14.65
CA THR A 36 4.30 11.31 -15.98
C THR A 36 2.81 11.52 -16.20
N VAL A 37 2.32 11.20 -17.39
CA VAL A 37 0.88 11.11 -17.63
C VAL A 37 0.33 9.88 -16.90
N GLY A 38 -0.51 10.10 -15.88
CA GLY A 38 -1.00 9.09 -14.96
C GLY A 38 0.01 8.81 -13.82
N TYR A 39 -0.33 7.84 -12.97
CA TYR A 39 0.51 7.45 -11.85
C TYR A 39 1.59 6.45 -12.30
N HIS A 40 2.82 6.79 -11.97
CA HIS A 40 3.96 5.89 -12.10
C HIS A 40 4.75 5.94 -10.78
N LEU A 41 4.83 4.81 -10.11
CA LEU A 41 5.45 4.68 -8.80
C LEU A 41 6.59 3.67 -8.87
N HIS A 42 7.66 3.95 -8.16
CA HIS A 42 8.84 3.12 -8.04
C HIS A 42 9.01 2.69 -6.59
N LEU A 43 9.02 1.40 -6.35
CA LEU A 43 9.35 0.83 -5.06
C LEU A 43 10.86 0.57 -5.02
N LEU A 44 11.54 1.26 -4.12
CA LEU A 44 13.00 1.26 -4.02
C LEU A 44 13.44 0.68 -2.68
N THR A 45 14.59 0.02 -2.66
CA THR A 45 15.31 -0.30 -1.41
C THR A 45 15.79 0.99 -0.73
N PRO A 46 16.28 0.94 0.53
CA PRO A 46 16.94 2.08 1.17
C PRO A 46 18.17 2.60 0.43
N TYR A 47 18.73 1.79 -0.48
CA TYR A 47 19.90 2.13 -1.30
C TYR A 47 19.53 2.66 -2.69
N ASP A 48 18.25 3.03 -2.90
CA ASP A 48 17.68 3.54 -4.17
C ASP A 48 17.70 2.51 -5.33
N GLU A 49 17.78 1.20 -5.03
CA GLU A 49 17.62 0.14 -6.03
C GLU A 49 16.14 -0.15 -6.27
N GLU A 50 15.68 -0.11 -7.53
CA GLU A 50 14.30 -0.41 -7.88
C GLU A 50 14.02 -1.92 -7.76
N VAL A 51 13.03 -2.28 -6.95
CA VAL A 51 12.57 -3.66 -6.76
C VAL A 51 11.20 -3.91 -7.41
N ALA A 52 10.42 -2.86 -7.61
CA ALA A 52 9.16 -2.92 -8.34
C ALA A 52 8.79 -1.57 -8.95
N SER A 53 8.01 -1.62 -10.05
CA SER A 53 7.34 -0.44 -10.60
C SER A 53 5.84 -0.68 -10.69
N ILE A 54 5.06 0.38 -10.48
CA ILE A 54 3.60 0.38 -10.43
C ILE A 54 3.11 1.48 -11.36
N ARG A 55 2.44 1.13 -12.44
CA ARG A 55 2.01 2.09 -13.46
C ARG A 55 0.51 2.01 -13.71
N GLN A 56 -0.14 3.18 -13.74
CA GLN A 56 -1.54 3.28 -14.11
C GLN A 56 -1.74 2.91 -15.59
N ASN A 57 -2.74 2.07 -15.86
CA ASN A 57 -3.21 1.83 -17.22
C ASN A 57 -4.33 2.82 -17.54
N LEU A 58 -4.03 3.84 -18.36
CA LEU A 58 -4.97 4.91 -18.71
C LEU A 58 -6.03 4.50 -19.74
N LEU A 59 -5.87 3.33 -20.37
CA LEU A 59 -6.77 2.86 -21.42
C LEU A 59 -7.98 2.07 -20.88
N THR A 60 -8.18 2.05 -19.56
CA THR A 60 -9.26 1.27 -18.92
C THR A 60 -10.27 2.19 -18.26
N MET A 61 -11.56 1.83 -18.36
CA MET A 61 -12.66 2.58 -17.73
C MET A 61 -12.69 2.44 -16.19
N VAL A 62 -12.13 1.36 -15.66
CA VAL A 62 -11.96 1.15 -14.23
C VAL A 62 -10.50 1.32 -13.86
N PRO A 63 -10.20 1.85 -12.66
CA PRO A 63 -8.82 1.99 -12.21
C PRO A 63 -8.08 0.66 -12.27
N LYS A 64 -6.99 0.65 -13.03
CA LYS A 64 -6.14 -0.53 -13.20
C LYS A 64 -4.67 -0.11 -13.16
N PHE A 65 -3.87 -0.87 -12.43
CA PHE A 65 -2.43 -0.70 -12.35
C PHE A 65 -1.71 -1.95 -12.83
N ILE A 66 -0.60 -1.73 -13.52
CA ILE A 66 0.35 -2.78 -13.88
C ILE A 66 1.52 -2.70 -12.91
N VAL A 67 1.81 -3.82 -12.27
CA VAL A 67 2.90 -3.98 -11.30
C VAL A 67 3.96 -4.88 -11.94
N LYS A 68 5.18 -4.38 -12.04
CA LYS A 68 6.35 -5.17 -12.46
C LYS A 68 7.22 -5.42 -11.25
N VAL A 69 7.40 -6.68 -10.88
CA VAL A 69 8.16 -7.11 -9.72
C VAL A 69 8.76 -8.49 -9.97
N ASN A 70 10.03 -8.70 -9.64
CA ASN A 70 10.72 -9.99 -9.78
C ASN A 70 10.59 -10.62 -11.17
N GLY A 71 10.61 -9.80 -12.24
CA GLY A 71 10.45 -10.28 -13.61
C GLY A 71 9.04 -10.68 -14.01
N LYS A 72 8.05 -10.55 -13.11
CA LYS A 72 6.64 -10.78 -13.37
C LYS A 72 5.94 -9.46 -13.69
N GLU A 73 4.85 -9.53 -14.44
CA GLU A 73 3.92 -8.43 -14.65
C GLU A 73 2.55 -8.83 -14.14
N LEU A 74 2.05 -8.11 -13.15
CA LEU A 74 0.76 -8.34 -12.48
C LEU A 74 -0.18 -7.18 -12.79
N ALA A 75 -1.48 -7.43 -12.79
CA ALA A 75 -2.46 -6.38 -12.95
C ALA A 75 -3.40 -6.31 -11.74
N VAL A 76 -3.42 -5.14 -11.08
CA VAL A 76 -4.33 -4.83 -9.97
C VAL A 76 -5.48 -3.99 -10.50
N SER A 77 -6.72 -4.44 -10.30
CA SER A 77 -7.93 -3.78 -10.78
C SER A 77 -8.99 -3.71 -9.70
N LEU A 78 -9.67 -2.55 -9.60
CA LEU A 78 -10.85 -2.40 -8.77
C LEU A 78 -12.06 -3.06 -9.45
N LYS A 79 -12.93 -3.65 -8.65
CA LYS A 79 -14.21 -4.24 -9.07
C LYS A 79 -15.34 -3.62 -8.26
N HIS A 80 -16.39 -3.21 -8.95
CA HIS A 80 -17.61 -2.65 -8.38
C HIS A 80 -18.79 -3.58 -8.71
N PRO A 81 -19.00 -4.65 -7.95
CA PRO A 81 -20.18 -5.49 -8.16
C PRO A 81 -21.45 -4.75 -7.77
N LEU A 82 -22.57 -5.03 -8.45
CA LEU A 82 -23.84 -4.33 -8.25
C LEU A 82 -24.42 -4.48 -6.83
N ASN A 83 -24.10 -5.58 -6.15
CA ASN A 83 -24.71 -5.95 -4.88
C ASN A 83 -23.70 -6.25 -3.75
N ASP A 84 -22.41 -6.05 -3.97
CA ASP A 84 -21.34 -6.38 -3.02
C ASP A 84 -20.43 -5.20 -2.76
N SER A 85 -19.62 -5.32 -1.73
CA SER A 85 -18.55 -4.37 -1.44
C SER A 85 -17.49 -4.39 -2.55
N GLU A 86 -16.90 -3.22 -2.80
CA GLU A 86 -15.78 -3.09 -3.74
C GLU A 86 -14.60 -3.97 -3.30
N TYR A 87 -13.96 -4.60 -4.27
CA TYR A 87 -12.76 -5.40 -4.03
C TYR A 87 -11.74 -5.22 -5.17
N CYS A 88 -10.48 -5.47 -4.89
CA CYS A 88 -9.44 -5.54 -5.90
C CYS A 88 -9.14 -6.99 -6.29
N THR A 89 -8.79 -7.19 -7.56
CA THR A 89 -8.25 -8.45 -8.07
C THR A 89 -6.83 -8.25 -8.55
N VAL A 90 -5.96 -9.24 -8.31
CA VAL A 90 -4.61 -9.30 -8.86
C VAL A 90 -4.59 -10.43 -9.87
N THR A 91 -4.50 -10.07 -11.14
CA THR A 91 -4.43 -11.05 -12.23
C THR A 91 -3.09 -11.78 -12.16
N ASP A 92 -3.04 -13.01 -12.65
CA ASP A 92 -1.89 -13.92 -12.68
C ASP A 92 -1.51 -14.57 -11.34
N LEU A 93 -1.97 -14.02 -10.22
CA LEU A 93 -1.82 -14.63 -8.90
C LEU A 93 -3.13 -15.18 -8.35
N ASN A 94 -4.26 -14.94 -9.02
CA ASN A 94 -5.62 -15.24 -8.53
C ASN A 94 -5.89 -14.66 -7.12
N TRP A 95 -5.24 -13.53 -6.80
CA TRP A 95 -5.48 -12.87 -5.53
C TRP A 95 -6.67 -11.93 -5.62
N LYS A 96 -7.40 -11.83 -4.54
CA LYS A 96 -8.49 -10.86 -4.35
C LYS A 96 -8.40 -10.22 -2.97
N THR A 97 -8.98 -9.05 -2.83
CA THR A 97 -9.13 -8.44 -1.51
C THR A 97 -10.51 -8.76 -0.93
N GLU A 98 -10.57 -8.92 0.38
CA GLU A 98 -11.80 -9.08 1.15
C GLU A 98 -11.79 -8.14 2.35
N GLY A 99 -12.91 -7.47 2.62
CA GLY A 99 -13.02 -6.51 3.72
C GLY A 99 -13.30 -5.08 3.25
N PHE A 100 -12.90 -4.11 4.07
CA PHE A 100 -13.26 -2.70 3.87
C PHE A 100 -12.08 -1.91 3.30
N LEU A 101 -11.94 -1.88 1.99
CA LEU A 101 -10.85 -1.20 1.29
C LEU A 101 -10.71 0.29 1.69
N LYS A 102 -11.84 1.02 1.71
CA LYS A 102 -11.86 2.47 2.05
C LYS A 102 -11.37 2.78 3.46
N TYR A 103 -11.46 1.80 4.36
CA TYR A 103 -11.01 1.92 5.75
C TYR A 103 -9.63 1.28 5.98
N ARG A 104 -8.97 0.80 4.92
CA ARG A 104 -7.69 0.04 5.00
C ARG A 104 -7.76 -1.08 6.03
N THR A 105 -8.87 -1.80 6.00
CA THR A 105 -9.10 -2.97 6.85
C THR A 105 -9.56 -4.10 5.95
N TYR A 106 -8.59 -4.76 5.32
CA TYR A 106 -8.84 -5.82 4.35
C TYR A 106 -7.75 -6.90 4.40
N GLN A 107 -8.06 -8.04 3.85
CA GLN A 107 -7.09 -9.10 3.60
C GLN A 107 -6.94 -9.34 2.09
N ILE A 108 -5.78 -9.82 1.69
CA ILE A 108 -5.52 -10.36 0.36
C ILE A 108 -5.58 -11.87 0.49
N THR A 109 -6.40 -12.52 -0.33
CA THR A 109 -6.60 -13.97 -0.30
C THR A 109 -6.29 -14.60 -1.66
N ALA A 110 -5.82 -15.83 -1.65
CA ALA A 110 -5.68 -16.72 -2.81
C ALA A 110 -6.31 -18.06 -2.46
N GLU A 111 -7.28 -18.53 -3.24
CA GLU A 111 -7.94 -19.83 -3.03
C GLU A 111 -8.37 -20.04 -1.55
N ASP A 112 -8.96 -19.00 -0.94
CA ASP A 112 -9.40 -18.93 0.45
C ASP A 112 -8.26 -18.98 1.50
N GLN A 113 -7.00 -18.90 1.09
CA GLN A 113 -5.87 -18.72 2.00
C GLN A 113 -5.51 -17.25 2.13
N GLN A 114 -5.30 -16.80 3.36
CA GLN A 114 -4.84 -15.44 3.60
C GLN A 114 -3.37 -15.29 3.20
N ILE A 115 -3.11 -14.37 2.26
CA ILE A 115 -1.78 -14.00 1.79
C ILE A 115 -1.22 -12.85 2.63
N ALA A 116 -2.04 -11.80 2.82
CA ALA A 116 -1.67 -10.66 3.63
C ALA A 116 -2.90 -10.04 4.28
N LYS A 117 -2.69 -9.32 5.38
CA LYS A 117 -3.69 -8.49 6.03
C LYS A 117 -3.20 -7.06 6.11
N VAL A 118 -4.05 -6.13 5.75
CA VAL A 118 -3.81 -4.69 5.89
C VAL A 118 -4.81 -4.13 6.89
N GLN A 119 -4.31 -3.37 7.85
CA GLN A 119 -5.16 -2.73 8.85
C GLN A 119 -4.59 -1.39 9.32
N MET A 120 -5.49 -0.48 9.69
CA MET A 120 -5.10 0.76 10.38
C MET A 120 -4.65 0.43 11.81
N VAL A 121 -3.55 1.03 12.23
CA VAL A 121 -3.02 0.91 13.59
C VAL A 121 -3.30 2.19 14.35
N GLU A 122 -4.01 2.09 15.47
CA GLU A 122 -4.19 3.19 16.41
C GLU A 122 -3.14 3.08 17.51
N PHE A 123 -2.27 4.08 17.61
CA PHE A 123 -1.36 4.19 18.75
C PHE A 123 -2.10 4.81 19.94
N SER A 124 -2.35 4.04 20.97
CA SER A 124 -2.98 4.53 22.22
C SER A 124 -2.08 5.57 22.90
N LYS A 125 -2.69 6.66 23.36
CA LYS A 125 -1.99 7.63 24.22
C LYS A 125 -1.54 6.94 25.50
N GLY A 126 -0.28 6.51 25.57
CA GLY A 126 0.30 5.90 26.78
C GLY A 126 1.09 4.63 26.56
N GLU A 127 0.86 3.88 25.49
CA GLU A 127 1.73 2.79 25.09
C GLU A 127 2.89 3.37 24.27
N LYS A 128 4.04 3.53 24.94
CA LYS A 128 5.30 3.83 24.27
C LYS A 128 5.83 2.56 23.62
N ASP A 129 5.15 2.12 22.59
CA ASP A 129 5.62 1.00 21.79
C ASP A 129 6.94 1.38 21.11
N ALA A 130 7.86 0.42 21.02
CA ALA A 130 9.15 0.63 20.36
C ALA A 130 8.98 1.14 18.93
N LEU A 131 7.95 0.67 18.22
CA LEU A 131 7.57 1.14 16.90
C LEU A 131 7.15 2.62 16.90
N TYR A 132 6.30 3.04 17.85
CA TYR A 132 5.88 4.45 17.96
C TYR A 132 7.07 5.38 18.17
N GLU A 133 7.97 5.04 19.09
CA GLU A 133 9.18 5.81 19.37
C GLU A 133 10.17 5.78 18.19
N ALA A 134 10.26 4.67 17.47
CA ALA A 134 11.05 4.55 16.27
C ALA A 134 10.49 5.45 15.14
N LEU A 135 9.20 5.38 14.86
CA LEU A 135 8.53 6.20 13.86
C LEU A 135 8.63 7.70 14.19
N LYS A 136 8.50 8.07 15.46
CA LYS A 136 8.66 9.45 15.91
C LYS A 136 10.08 10.00 15.70
N LYS A 137 11.11 9.16 15.87
CA LYS A 137 12.52 9.56 15.71
C LYS A 137 12.98 9.63 14.24
N ILE A 138 12.50 8.72 13.42
CA ILE A 138 13.05 8.50 12.07
C ILE A 138 12.32 9.32 11.01
N ALA A 139 11.01 9.39 11.09
CA ALA A 139 10.21 9.80 9.94
C ALA A 139 9.91 11.29 9.84
N HIS A 140 10.37 12.15 10.76
CA HIS A 140 9.84 13.51 10.87
C HIS A 140 8.30 13.55 10.80
N VAL A 141 7.65 12.43 11.13
CA VAL A 141 6.19 12.29 11.12
C VAL A 141 5.66 13.13 12.27
N PRO A 142 4.77 14.08 12.00
CA PRO A 142 4.17 14.87 13.08
C PRO A 142 3.44 13.90 14.04
N GLU A 143 3.61 14.14 15.33
CA GLU A 143 2.95 13.34 16.38
C GLU A 143 1.42 13.26 16.16
N SER A 144 0.84 14.30 15.54
CA SER A 144 -0.55 14.32 15.11
C SER A 144 -0.90 13.25 14.05
N ALA A 145 0.02 12.89 13.18
CA ALA A 145 -0.23 11.85 12.15
C ALA A 145 -0.22 10.44 12.77
N LEU A 146 0.68 10.19 13.73
CA LEU A 146 0.73 8.93 14.47
C LEU A 146 -0.47 8.78 15.42
N SER A 147 -0.90 9.89 16.05
CA SER A 147 -2.01 9.88 17.01
C SER A 147 -3.39 9.87 16.36
N GLN A 148 -3.51 10.07 15.04
CA GLN A 148 -4.76 10.11 14.30
C GLN A 148 -5.10 8.79 13.57
N GLY A 149 -4.39 7.69 13.87
CA GLY A 149 -4.65 6.39 13.23
C GLY A 149 -4.31 6.36 11.74
N ASN A 150 -3.31 7.11 11.31
CA ASN A 150 -2.90 7.17 9.90
C ASN A 150 -1.78 6.15 9.57
N CYS A 151 -1.41 5.28 10.51
CA CYS A 151 -0.44 4.23 10.29
C CYS A 151 -1.15 2.96 9.80
N CYS A 152 -0.69 2.41 8.70
CA CYS A 152 -1.15 1.13 8.18
C CYS A 152 -0.13 0.05 8.47
N GLU A 153 -0.58 -1.10 8.95
CA GLU A 153 0.18 -2.32 9.11
C GLU A 153 -0.14 -3.27 7.96
N ILE A 154 0.87 -3.89 7.39
CA ILE A 154 0.77 -5.00 6.45
C ILE A 154 1.37 -6.22 7.15
N ASP A 155 0.54 -7.22 7.45
CA ASP A 155 0.96 -8.48 8.08
C ASP A 155 0.86 -9.61 7.06
N PHE A 156 1.95 -10.36 6.85
CA PHE A 156 2.05 -11.46 5.89
C PHE A 156 3.06 -12.51 6.32
N SER A 157 3.00 -13.70 5.72
CA SER A 157 3.90 -14.81 6.05
C SER A 157 5.32 -14.57 5.55
N ASP A 158 6.33 -14.97 6.33
CA ASP A 158 7.75 -14.75 6.05
C ASP A 158 8.29 -15.56 4.84
N ASP A 159 7.54 -16.55 4.38
CA ASP A 159 7.86 -17.35 3.19
C ASP A 159 7.44 -16.69 1.88
N LEU A 160 6.69 -15.58 1.95
CA LEU A 160 6.25 -14.84 0.80
C LEU A 160 7.25 -13.76 0.37
N ASN A 161 7.19 -13.37 -0.88
CA ASN A 161 8.06 -12.31 -1.39
C ASN A 161 7.59 -10.93 -0.90
N GLU A 162 8.38 -10.31 -0.04
CA GLU A 162 8.09 -9.02 0.60
C GLU A 162 7.82 -7.90 -0.43
N ALA A 163 8.67 -7.79 -1.46
CA ALA A 163 8.54 -6.76 -2.48
C ALA A 163 7.27 -6.96 -3.34
N GLU A 164 6.89 -8.21 -3.61
CA GLU A 164 5.68 -8.56 -4.37
C GLU A 164 4.42 -8.18 -3.57
N ILE A 165 4.35 -8.56 -2.30
CA ILE A 165 3.24 -8.19 -1.41
C ILE A 165 3.12 -6.67 -1.30
N LEU A 166 4.22 -6.00 -1.01
CA LEU A 166 4.23 -4.55 -0.84
C LEU A 166 3.82 -3.82 -2.12
N ALA A 167 4.36 -4.23 -3.27
CA ALA A 167 4.00 -3.63 -4.56
C ALA A 167 2.51 -3.79 -4.88
N VAL A 168 1.92 -4.94 -4.57
CA VAL A 168 0.47 -5.18 -4.73
C VAL A 168 -0.33 -4.29 -3.78
N VAL A 169 0.05 -4.18 -2.50
CA VAL A 169 -0.63 -3.30 -1.53
C VAL A 169 -0.55 -1.84 -2.00
N MET A 170 0.62 -1.37 -2.44
CA MET A 170 0.79 0.00 -2.94
C MET A 170 -0.02 0.26 -4.22
N ALA A 171 -0.19 -0.74 -5.09
CA ALA A 171 -1.07 -0.63 -6.25
C ALA A 171 -2.55 -0.55 -5.85
N ILE A 172 -2.99 -1.28 -4.83
CA ILE A 172 -4.34 -1.19 -4.26
C ILE A 172 -4.57 0.22 -3.69
N GLU A 173 -3.62 0.75 -2.92
CA GLU A 173 -3.70 2.12 -2.40
C GLU A 173 -3.81 3.15 -3.53
N ALA A 174 -3.05 2.98 -4.61
CA ALA A 174 -3.13 3.83 -5.79
C ALA A 174 -4.50 3.79 -6.48
N VAL A 175 -5.10 2.61 -6.60
CA VAL A 175 -6.47 2.42 -7.12
C VAL A 175 -7.48 3.19 -6.27
N LEU A 176 -7.40 3.08 -4.94
CA LEU A 176 -8.31 3.74 -4.01
C LEU A 176 -8.17 5.27 -4.03
N CYS A 177 -6.98 5.79 -4.25
CA CYS A 177 -6.76 7.23 -4.39
C CYS A 177 -7.43 7.81 -5.63
N ILE A 178 -7.43 7.10 -6.75
CA ILE A 178 -8.09 7.55 -7.99
C ILE A 178 -9.61 7.50 -7.83
N ASP A 179 -10.13 6.42 -7.28
CA ASP A 179 -11.58 6.23 -7.09
C ASP A 179 -12.17 7.33 -6.20
N SER A 180 -11.49 7.67 -5.10
CA SER A 180 -11.92 8.75 -4.21
C SER A 180 -11.93 10.14 -4.86
N SER A 181 -11.05 10.39 -5.84
CA SER A 181 -10.98 11.67 -6.55
C SER A 181 -12.09 11.81 -7.61
N SER A 182 -12.60 10.70 -8.16
CA SER A 182 -13.68 10.69 -9.15
C SER A 182 -15.08 10.84 -8.53
N SER A 183 -15.24 10.53 -7.25
CA SER A 183 -16.54 10.64 -6.54
C SER A 183 -16.81 12.03 -5.94
N SER A 184 -15.89 12.98 -6.06
CA SER A 184 -15.99 14.34 -5.54
C SER A 184 -16.16 15.43 -6.63
N ALA A 185 -16.44 15.05 -7.88
CA ALA A 185 -16.64 15.94 -9.03
C ALA A 185 -18.10 16.09 -9.44
#